data_427055ef0dbc8d49bcbe49be2eedee4f
#
_entry.id   427055ef0dbc8d49bcbe49be2eedee4f
#
_cell.length_a   1.000
_cell.length_b   1.000
_cell.length_c   1.000
_cell.angle_alpha   90.00
_cell.angle_beta   90.00
_cell.angle_gamma   90.00
#
_symmetry.space_group_name_H-M   'P 1'
#
loop_
_entity.id
_entity.type
_entity.pdbx_description
1 polymer ?
#
loop_
_entity_poly.entity_id
_entity_poly.type
_entity_poly.pdbx_seq_one_letter_code
_entity_poly.pdbx_strand_id
1 'polypeptide(L)'
;MCCIGGRNKMIINTEIIDFYLENRNLESIKNHWIFNAIVPGKYSFDEPKNIKHNQLIQLYQIVKERLIHFQPLNQSLWKEVFGEMQIPDTTIVYLMVGSPKPYDAMVRKDEEGNFCILLDLVRICDYSEDVDKLKEIACDFITHELAHVLVGQQYPYSENLTEADFLIQLVFDEGISHFLSHQEDVLSVEWDSLEMKKRRQKSYEKICYYLKHEEELTDEVYIKANSGVFWEKFAAIGGMFAVLDYYRAAGSFNELLAQGPSSLLPFIKEGMAE
;
A
#
# COMPACT_ATOMS: atom_id res chain seq x y z
N MET A 1 -35.50 3.72 -2.20
CA MET A 1 -34.67 4.92 -2.18
C MET A 1 -33.98 4.93 -0.81
N CYS A 2 -32.92 4.11 -0.67
CA CYS A 2 -32.12 4.01 0.55
C CYS A 2 -30.81 4.74 0.28
N CYS A 3 -30.64 5.88 0.93
CA CYS A 3 -29.35 6.56 1.02
C CYS A 3 -28.44 5.74 1.94
N ILE A 4 -27.70 4.79 1.38
CA ILE A 4 -26.61 4.11 2.09
C ILE A 4 -25.32 4.80 1.63
N GLY A 5 -24.90 5.74 2.40
CA GLY A 5 -23.66 6.46 2.20
C GLY A 5 -23.24 7.08 3.51
N GLY A 6 -22.80 6.26 4.45
CA GLY A 6 -21.96 6.73 5.53
C GLY A 6 -20.72 7.33 4.89
N ARG A 7 -20.57 8.66 4.93
CA ARG A 7 -19.37 9.34 4.45
C ARG A 7 -18.27 9.02 5.47
N ASN A 8 -17.41 8.05 5.17
CA ASN A 8 -16.14 7.89 5.89
C ASN A 8 -15.36 9.19 5.73
N LYS A 9 -15.41 10.02 6.73
CA LYS A 9 -14.68 11.28 6.75
C LYS A 9 -13.31 10.99 7.35
N MET A 10 -12.32 10.70 6.48
CA MET A 10 -10.93 10.58 6.92
C MET A 10 -10.47 11.88 7.57
N ILE A 11 -9.70 11.76 8.63
CA ILE A 11 -9.01 12.90 9.25
C ILE A 11 -7.78 13.19 8.41
N ILE A 12 -7.63 14.43 7.94
CA ILE A 12 -6.47 14.86 7.14
C ILE A 12 -5.61 15.75 8.02
N ASN A 13 -4.37 15.35 8.25
CA ASN A 13 -3.36 16.17 8.93
C ASN A 13 -2.38 16.73 7.89
N THR A 14 -2.19 18.04 7.92
CA THR A 14 -1.34 18.76 6.96
C THR A 14 -0.22 19.56 7.65
N GLU A 15 -0.01 19.33 8.94
CA GLU A 15 0.92 20.12 9.76
C GLU A 15 2.34 20.17 9.16
N ILE A 16 2.87 19.03 8.75
CA ILE A 16 4.25 18.93 8.24
C ILE A 16 4.38 19.62 6.89
N ILE A 17 3.44 19.37 5.97
CA ILE A 17 3.52 20.00 4.65
C ILE A 17 3.23 21.49 4.70
N ASP A 18 2.25 21.93 5.51
CA ASP A 18 1.94 23.34 5.68
C ASP A 18 3.17 24.07 6.25
N PHE A 19 3.80 23.52 7.31
CA PHE A 19 5.04 24.07 7.86
C PHE A 19 6.15 24.19 6.80
N TYR A 20 6.35 23.13 5.99
CA TYR A 20 7.35 23.13 4.92
C TYR A 20 7.05 24.18 3.84
N LEU A 21 5.80 24.31 3.42
CA LEU A 21 5.42 25.29 2.40
C LEU A 21 5.62 26.74 2.87
N GLU A 22 5.43 27.00 4.16
CA GLU A 22 5.66 28.32 4.77
C GLU A 22 7.14 28.62 4.96
N ASN A 23 7.91 27.66 5.50
CA ASN A 23 9.28 27.89 5.98
C ASN A 23 10.37 27.43 5.00
N ARG A 24 10.01 26.60 4.00
CA ARG A 24 10.93 26.01 3.01
C ARG A 24 12.00 25.09 3.61
N ASN A 25 11.83 24.66 4.84
CA ASN A 25 12.68 23.72 5.56
C ASN A 25 11.87 23.02 6.65
N LEU A 26 12.43 21.98 7.26
CA LEU A 26 11.81 21.21 8.32
C LEU A 26 12.60 21.25 9.64
N GLU A 27 13.60 22.13 9.77
CA GLU A 27 14.54 22.13 10.88
C GLU A 27 13.87 22.11 12.26
N SER A 28 12.80 22.89 12.44
CA SER A 28 12.12 23.02 13.74
C SER A 28 11.20 21.82 14.06
N ILE A 29 10.80 21.02 13.06
CA ILE A 29 9.87 19.90 13.23
C ILE A 29 10.48 18.55 12.89
N LYS A 30 11.78 18.49 12.61
CA LYS A 30 12.47 17.22 12.31
C LYS A 30 12.38 16.19 13.45
N ASN A 31 12.08 16.62 14.68
CA ASN A 31 11.84 15.72 15.80
C ASN A 31 10.37 15.24 15.92
N HIS A 32 9.52 15.56 14.95
CA HIS A 32 8.15 15.06 14.92
C HIS A 32 8.14 13.52 14.94
N TRP A 33 7.21 12.91 15.70
CA TRP A 33 7.13 11.48 15.93
C TRP A 33 7.12 10.66 14.63
N ILE A 34 6.52 11.19 13.56
CA ILE A 34 6.41 10.55 12.25
C ILE A 34 7.78 10.09 11.74
N PHE A 35 8.85 10.87 11.93
CA PHE A 35 10.18 10.52 11.46
C PHE A 35 10.82 9.34 12.23
N ASN A 36 10.26 8.96 13.38
CA ASN A 36 10.57 7.71 14.08
C ASN A 36 9.63 6.56 13.67
N ALA A 37 8.53 6.85 13.00
CA ALA A 37 7.56 5.87 12.55
C ALA A 37 7.78 5.37 11.11
N ILE A 38 8.42 6.16 10.24
CA ILE A 38 8.68 5.79 8.83
C ILE A 38 9.35 4.41 8.77
N VAL A 39 10.44 4.23 9.49
CA VAL A 39 11.08 2.92 9.70
C VAL A 39 10.95 2.58 11.18
N PRO A 40 10.15 1.58 11.57
CA PRO A 40 9.96 1.25 12.97
C PRO A 40 11.26 1.09 13.74
N GLY A 41 11.36 1.77 14.88
CA GLY A 41 12.54 1.73 15.74
C GLY A 41 13.76 2.51 15.26
N LYS A 42 13.65 3.26 14.15
CA LYS A 42 14.75 4.03 13.59
C LYS A 42 14.29 5.41 13.15
N TYR A 43 14.94 6.46 13.68
CA TYR A 43 14.76 7.81 13.14
C TYR A 43 15.15 7.87 11.66
N SER A 44 14.23 8.34 10.83
CA SER A 44 14.38 8.35 9.37
C SER A 44 13.84 9.66 8.82
N PHE A 45 14.74 10.53 8.40
CA PHE A 45 14.43 11.86 7.86
C PHE A 45 15.37 12.17 6.70
N ASP A 46 14.83 12.70 5.60
CA ASP A 46 15.60 13.22 4.47
C ASP A 46 15.12 14.62 4.14
N GLU A 47 16.03 15.60 4.25
CA GLU A 47 15.69 16.99 3.93
C GLU A 47 15.33 17.09 2.45
N PRO A 48 14.12 17.61 2.12
CA PRO A 48 13.68 17.75 0.73
C PRO A 48 14.63 18.66 -0.08
N LYS A 49 15.16 18.16 -1.20
CA LYS A 49 16.10 18.88 -2.06
C LYS A 49 15.54 19.02 -3.48
N ASN A 50 15.90 20.11 -4.16
CA ASN A 50 15.54 20.35 -5.56
C ASN A 50 14.02 20.31 -5.84
N ILE A 51 13.24 20.84 -4.92
CA ILE A 51 11.78 20.74 -4.96
C ILE A 51 11.19 21.71 -5.99
N LYS A 52 10.31 21.19 -6.82
CA LYS A 52 9.48 21.95 -7.73
C LYS A 52 8.27 22.51 -6.97
N HIS A 53 8.48 23.60 -6.24
CA HIS A 53 7.50 24.14 -5.31
C HIS A 53 6.11 24.35 -5.90
N ASN A 54 6.01 24.87 -7.13
CA ASN A 54 4.71 25.09 -7.77
C ASN A 54 3.96 23.77 -8.02
N GLN A 55 4.68 22.73 -8.44
CA GLN A 55 4.13 21.40 -8.65
C GLN A 55 3.67 20.78 -7.32
N LEU A 56 4.49 20.90 -6.28
CA LEU A 56 4.15 20.42 -4.93
C LEU A 56 2.89 21.11 -4.39
N ILE A 57 2.78 22.43 -4.54
CA ILE A 57 1.60 23.19 -4.09
C ILE A 57 0.35 22.73 -4.85
N GLN A 58 0.44 22.55 -6.17
CA GLN A 58 -0.67 22.06 -6.98
C GLN A 58 -1.09 20.65 -6.56
N LEU A 59 -0.13 19.74 -6.43
CA LEU A 59 -0.39 18.37 -5.98
C LEU A 59 -1.03 18.36 -4.58
N TYR A 60 -0.48 19.13 -3.63
CA TYR A 60 -1.03 19.24 -2.28
C TYR A 60 -2.50 19.67 -2.28
N GLN A 61 -2.83 20.72 -3.03
CA GLN A 61 -4.22 21.19 -3.12
C GLN A 61 -5.16 20.14 -3.69
N ILE A 62 -4.76 19.50 -4.79
CA ILE A 62 -5.56 18.46 -5.47
C ILE A 62 -5.76 17.24 -4.56
N VAL A 63 -4.69 16.76 -3.92
CA VAL A 63 -4.76 15.58 -3.03
C VAL A 63 -5.61 15.88 -1.80
N LYS A 64 -5.41 17.03 -1.16
CA LYS A 64 -6.21 17.47 -0.01
C LYS A 64 -7.71 17.55 -0.33
N GLU A 65 -8.05 18.15 -1.48
CA GLU A 65 -9.44 18.24 -1.94
C GLU A 65 -10.02 16.85 -2.26
N ARG A 66 -9.24 16.00 -2.93
CA ARG A 66 -9.65 14.63 -3.27
C ARG A 66 -9.93 13.77 -2.05
N LEU A 67 -9.12 13.89 -0.99
CA LEU A 67 -9.28 13.13 0.24
C LEU A 67 -10.61 13.40 0.99
N ILE A 68 -11.20 14.58 0.83
CA ILE A 68 -12.49 14.93 1.48
C ILE A 68 -13.62 13.99 1.02
N HIS A 69 -13.54 13.50 -0.22
CA HIS A 69 -14.53 12.64 -0.84
C HIS A 69 -13.88 11.40 -1.48
N PHE A 70 -12.80 10.94 -0.90
CA PHE A 70 -12.02 9.84 -1.47
C PHE A 70 -12.85 8.58 -1.58
N GLN A 71 -12.73 7.93 -2.72
CA GLN A 71 -13.22 6.59 -2.97
C GLN A 71 -12.05 5.78 -3.55
N PRO A 72 -11.80 4.58 -3.02
CA PRO A 72 -10.73 3.73 -3.53
C PRO A 72 -10.96 3.35 -4.99
N LEU A 73 -9.91 3.03 -5.70
CA LEU A 73 -9.97 2.46 -7.03
C LEU A 73 -10.70 1.13 -7.02
N ASN A 74 -11.17 0.69 -8.18
CA ASN A 74 -11.81 -0.62 -8.33
C ASN A 74 -12.95 -0.86 -7.31
N GLN A 75 -13.84 0.11 -7.11
CA GLN A 75 -14.85 0.13 -6.03
C GLN A 75 -15.71 -1.12 -5.97
N SER A 76 -16.06 -1.74 -7.11
CA SER A 76 -16.84 -2.98 -7.13
C SER A 76 -16.06 -4.13 -6.49
N LEU A 77 -14.79 -4.30 -6.88
CA LEU A 77 -13.90 -5.31 -6.33
C LEU A 77 -13.55 -5.03 -4.87
N TRP A 78 -13.35 -3.74 -4.53
CA TRP A 78 -13.16 -3.29 -3.15
C TRP A 78 -14.30 -3.77 -2.24
N LYS A 79 -15.55 -3.59 -2.69
CA LYS A 79 -16.73 -4.05 -1.96
C LYS A 79 -16.83 -5.58 -1.87
N GLU A 80 -16.41 -6.31 -2.89
CA GLU A 80 -16.36 -7.76 -2.84
C GLU A 80 -15.33 -8.25 -1.82
N VAL A 81 -14.15 -7.63 -1.75
CA VAL A 81 -13.09 -8.02 -0.80
C VAL A 81 -13.47 -7.66 0.63
N PHE A 82 -13.87 -6.40 0.87
CA PHE A 82 -14.02 -5.87 2.23
C PHE A 82 -15.47 -5.85 2.73
N GLY A 83 -16.46 -6.07 1.86
CA GLY A 83 -17.87 -6.11 2.25
C GLY A 83 -18.31 -4.82 2.94
N GLU A 84 -18.84 -4.97 4.16
CA GLU A 84 -19.31 -3.87 5.01
C GLU A 84 -18.21 -3.31 5.95
N MET A 85 -16.97 -3.76 5.83
CA MET A 85 -15.88 -3.22 6.65
C MET A 85 -15.73 -1.72 6.40
N GLN A 86 -15.49 -0.99 7.46
CA GLN A 86 -15.30 0.46 7.42
C GLN A 86 -13.88 0.81 7.84
N ILE A 87 -13.31 1.79 7.18
CA ILE A 87 -12.08 2.42 7.64
C ILE A 87 -12.37 3.07 8.99
N PRO A 88 -11.56 2.83 10.04
CA PRO A 88 -11.79 3.43 11.35
C PRO A 88 -11.87 4.96 11.26
N ASP A 89 -12.86 5.55 11.93
CA ASP A 89 -13.02 7.02 11.96
C ASP A 89 -11.82 7.74 12.60
N THR A 90 -10.97 7.00 13.32
CA THR A 90 -9.72 7.49 13.89
C THR A 90 -8.54 7.43 12.92
N THR A 91 -8.73 6.91 11.69
CA THR A 91 -7.65 6.86 10.70
C THR A 91 -7.27 8.26 10.24
N ILE A 92 -5.99 8.58 10.33
CA ILE A 92 -5.44 9.88 9.97
C ILE A 92 -4.58 9.74 8.71
N VAL A 93 -4.83 10.58 7.70
CA VAL A 93 -3.95 10.71 6.53
C VAL A 93 -3.06 11.94 6.73
N TYR A 94 -1.77 11.70 6.90
CA TYR A 94 -0.76 12.75 6.97
C TYR A 94 -0.24 13.09 5.58
N LEU A 95 -0.51 14.29 5.11
CA LEU A 95 0.18 14.84 3.95
C LEU A 95 1.49 15.45 4.43
N MET A 96 2.59 14.86 4.01
CA MET A 96 3.89 15.20 4.57
C MET A 96 4.99 15.34 3.50
N VAL A 97 6.16 15.70 3.95
CA VAL A 97 7.43 15.70 3.23
C VAL A 97 8.54 15.29 4.20
N GLY A 98 9.64 14.76 3.68
CA GLY A 98 10.82 14.42 4.49
C GLY A 98 11.05 12.92 4.69
N SER A 99 10.31 12.07 3.98
CA SER A 99 10.58 10.63 3.97
C SER A 99 11.80 10.30 3.10
N PRO A 100 12.72 9.45 3.57
CA PRO A 100 13.79 8.93 2.73
C PRO A 100 13.25 7.93 1.70
N LYS A 101 14.00 7.70 0.62
CA LYS A 101 13.71 6.60 -0.32
C LYS A 101 13.86 5.26 0.38
N PRO A 102 13.00 4.29 0.11
CA PRO A 102 11.90 4.24 -0.86
C PRO A 102 10.50 4.49 -0.25
N TYR A 103 10.39 5.23 0.83
CA TYR A 103 9.16 5.39 1.62
C TYR A 103 8.29 6.52 1.07
N ASP A 104 7.49 6.25 0.04
CA ASP A 104 6.62 7.21 -0.63
C ASP A 104 5.25 7.33 0.06
N ALA A 105 4.69 6.18 0.46
CA ALA A 105 3.50 6.06 1.28
C ALA A 105 3.61 4.85 2.21
N MET A 106 2.93 4.85 3.36
CA MET A 106 2.92 3.74 4.30
C MET A 106 1.85 3.88 5.38
N VAL A 107 1.31 2.74 5.85
CA VAL A 107 0.51 2.68 7.06
C VAL A 107 1.42 2.53 8.28
N ARG A 108 1.14 3.32 9.31
CA ARG A 108 1.76 3.22 10.64
C ARG A 108 0.69 3.32 11.71
N LYS A 109 1.06 3.09 12.97
CA LYS A 109 0.22 3.36 14.12
C LYS A 109 0.84 4.48 14.96
N ASP A 110 -0.02 5.37 15.45
CA ASP A 110 0.40 6.37 16.45
C ASP A 110 0.53 5.74 17.86
N GLU A 111 0.84 6.56 18.84
CA GLU A 111 1.00 6.12 20.25
C GLU A 111 -0.31 5.61 20.85
N GLU A 112 -1.45 6.05 20.36
CA GLU A 112 -2.79 5.59 20.73
C GLU A 112 -3.22 4.31 20.00
N GLY A 113 -2.42 3.85 19.02
CA GLY A 113 -2.70 2.67 18.20
C GLY A 113 -3.63 2.92 17.01
N ASN A 114 -3.95 4.19 16.69
CA ASN A 114 -4.74 4.54 15.51
C ASN A 114 -3.92 4.35 14.22
N PHE A 115 -4.59 3.94 13.16
CA PHE A 115 -3.96 3.87 11.84
C PHE A 115 -3.64 5.26 11.30
N CYS A 116 -2.41 5.43 10.86
CA CYS A 116 -1.91 6.64 10.22
C CYS A 116 -1.36 6.29 8.84
N ILE A 117 -1.93 6.89 7.80
CA ILE A 117 -1.41 6.81 6.43
C ILE A 117 -0.48 8.00 6.24
N LEU A 118 0.80 7.74 6.03
CA LEU A 118 1.80 8.76 5.76
C LEU A 118 2.00 8.85 4.25
N LEU A 119 1.78 10.02 3.66
CA LEU A 119 1.89 10.24 2.21
C LEU A 119 2.87 11.39 1.95
N ASP A 120 4.05 11.07 1.43
CA ASP A 120 5.08 12.07 1.13
C ASP A 120 4.90 12.66 -0.28
N LEU A 121 4.40 13.89 -0.34
CA LEU A 121 4.07 14.54 -1.60
C LEU A 121 5.32 14.95 -2.40
N VAL A 122 6.48 15.15 -1.77
CA VAL A 122 7.73 15.40 -2.50
C VAL A 122 8.18 14.14 -3.21
N ARG A 123 8.04 12.99 -2.54
CA ARG A 123 8.34 11.69 -3.13
C ARG A 123 7.43 11.40 -4.32
N ILE A 124 6.15 11.73 -4.21
CA ILE A 124 5.19 11.57 -5.32
C ILE A 124 5.55 12.51 -6.49
N CYS A 125 6.01 13.73 -6.23
CA CYS A 125 6.47 14.63 -7.30
C CYS A 125 7.65 14.07 -8.12
N ASP A 126 8.41 13.11 -7.60
CA ASP A 126 9.50 12.47 -8.35
C ASP A 126 9.02 11.58 -9.53
N TYR A 127 7.74 11.16 -9.53
CA TYR A 127 7.20 10.23 -10.54
C TYR A 127 6.85 10.87 -11.88
N SER A 128 6.46 12.14 -11.93
CA SER A 128 6.04 12.82 -13.15
C SER A 128 6.19 14.35 -13.08
N GLU A 129 6.29 14.98 -14.23
CA GLU A 129 6.13 16.43 -14.39
C GLU A 129 4.64 16.83 -14.52
N ASP A 130 3.79 15.90 -14.89
CA ASP A 130 2.36 16.10 -15.12
C ASP A 130 1.59 15.92 -13.80
N VAL A 131 0.93 17.00 -13.35
CA VAL A 131 0.19 17.04 -12.09
C VAL A 131 -1.04 16.12 -12.12
N ASP A 132 -1.70 15.96 -13.26
CA ASP A 132 -2.84 15.05 -13.37
C ASP A 132 -2.38 13.59 -13.19
N LYS A 133 -1.24 13.23 -13.75
CA LYS A 133 -0.62 11.92 -13.54
C LYS A 133 -0.19 11.72 -12.07
N LEU A 134 0.35 12.76 -11.43
CA LEU A 134 0.69 12.70 -10.00
C LEU A 134 -0.53 12.51 -9.11
N LYS A 135 -1.66 13.11 -9.48
CA LYS A 135 -2.94 12.90 -8.80
C LYS A 135 -3.40 11.43 -8.89
N GLU A 136 -3.28 10.81 -10.07
CA GLU A 136 -3.59 9.39 -10.26
C GLU A 136 -2.69 8.53 -9.37
N ILE A 137 -1.38 8.74 -9.41
CA ILE A 137 -0.41 8.04 -8.55
C ILE A 137 -0.73 8.22 -7.05
N ALA A 138 -1.12 9.41 -6.63
CA ALA A 138 -1.53 9.63 -5.25
C ALA A 138 -2.80 8.84 -4.89
N CYS A 139 -3.76 8.71 -5.82
CA CYS A 139 -4.95 7.88 -5.63
C CYS A 139 -4.60 6.39 -5.52
N ASP A 140 -3.63 5.91 -6.34
CA ASP A 140 -3.14 4.54 -6.28
C ASP A 140 -2.54 4.27 -4.90
N PHE A 141 -1.63 5.14 -4.40
CA PHE A 141 -1.04 5.01 -3.07
C PHE A 141 -2.10 5.03 -1.96
N ILE A 142 -3.03 5.98 -1.98
CA ILE A 142 -4.07 6.06 -0.94
C ILE A 142 -4.96 4.81 -0.95
N THR A 143 -5.33 4.29 -2.13
CA THR A 143 -6.09 3.05 -2.24
C THR A 143 -5.31 1.87 -1.64
N HIS A 144 -4.01 1.78 -1.95
CA HIS A 144 -3.11 0.77 -1.44
C HIS A 144 -3.03 0.80 0.10
N GLU A 145 -2.76 1.96 0.67
CA GLU A 145 -2.62 2.11 2.11
C GLU A 145 -3.95 1.88 2.87
N LEU A 146 -5.08 2.27 2.27
CA LEU A 146 -6.39 1.97 2.85
C LEU A 146 -6.71 0.47 2.84
N ALA A 147 -6.24 -0.28 1.82
CA ALA A 147 -6.39 -1.73 1.81
C ALA A 147 -5.59 -2.36 2.96
N HIS A 148 -4.35 -1.92 3.20
CA HIS A 148 -3.56 -2.34 4.37
C HIS A 148 -4.27 -2.06 5.70
N VAL A 149 -4.95 -0.90 5.83
CA VAL A 149 -5.74 -0.60 7.04
C VAL A 149 -6.82 -1.66 7.25
N LEU A 150 -7.58 -2.02 6.22
CA LEU A 150 -8.68 -2.99 6.34
C LEU A 150 -8.18 -4.43 6.50
N VAL A 151 -7.15 -4.84 5.76
CA VAL A 151 -6.52 -6.17 5.95
C VAL A 151 -5.93 -6.26 7.35
N GLY A 152 -5.23 -5.24 7.84
CA GLY A 152 -4.62 -5.20 9.16
C GLY A 152 -5.62 -5.15 10.33
N GLN A 153 -6.88 -4.74 10.11
CA GLN A 153 -7.97 -4.91 11.09
C GLN A 153 -8.35 -6.38 11.25
N GLN A 154 -8.42 -7.12 10.15
CA GLN A 154 -8.82 -8.53 10.15
C GLN A 154 -7.65 -9.45 10.51
N TYR A 155 -6.47 -9.13 10.01
CA TYR A 155 -5.24 -9.92 10.16
C TYR A 155 -4.10 -9.04 10.68
N PRO A 156 -4.13 -8.66 11.98
CA PRO A 156 -3.03 -7.88 12.55
C PRO A 156 -1.75 -8.71 12.59
N TYR A 157 -0.63 -8.09 12.25
CA TYR A 157 0.68 -8.71 12.42
C TYR A 157 0.95 -8.96 13.91
N SER A 158 1.39 -10.17 14.23
CA SER A 158 1.68 -10.62 15.59
C SER A 158 3.13 -11.08 15.69
N GLU A 159 3.77 -10.78 16.83
CA GLU A 159 5.11 -11.27 17.14
C GLU A 159 5.20 -12.81 17.29
N ASN A 160 4.05 -13.48 17.36
CA ASN A 160 3.98 -14.94 17.50
C ASN A 160 3.89 -15.68 16.15
N LEU A 161 3.90 -14.98 15.01
CA LEU A 161 3.91 -15.62 13.71
C LEU A 161 5.26 -16.32 13.48
N THR A 162 5.20 -17.51 12.85
CA THR A 162 6.42 -18.09 12.28
C THR A 162 6.87 -17.24 11.07
N GLU A 163 8.12 -17.39 10.64
CA GLU A 163 8.62 -16.68 9.45
C GLU A 163 7.79 -17.01 8.20
N ALA A 164 7.38 -18.29 8.04
CA ALA A 164 6.50 -18.69 6.96
C ALA A 164 5.13 -18.04 7.06
N ASP A 165 4.50 -18.04 8.24
CA ASP A 165 3.19 -17.41 8.44
C ASP A 165 3.25 -15.89 8.19
N PHE A 166 4.34 -15.25 8.61
CA PHE A 166 4.57 -13.84 8.32
C PHE A 166 4.69 -13.58 6.81
N LEU A 167 5.47 -14.40 6.08
CA LEU A 167 5.58 -14.28 4.64
C LEU A 167 4.22 -14.51 3.95
N ILE A 168 3.44 -15.51 4.39
CA ILE A 168 2.11 -15.81 3.84
C ILE A 168 1.17 -14.63 4.06
N GLN A 169 1.18 -14.05 5.26
CA GLN A 169 0.37 -12.87 5.57
C GLN A 169 0.82 -11.65 4.76
N LEU A 170 2.12 -11.44 4.58
CA LEU A 170 2.68 -10.37 3.75
C LEU A 170 2.26 -10.52 2.28
N VAL A 171 2.32 -11.73 1.73
CA VAL A 171 1.87 -12.03 0.34
C VAL A 171 0.39 -11.70 0.16
N PHE A 172 -0.44 -12.02 1.16
CA PHE A 172 -1.88 -11.76 1.12
C PHE A 172 -2.19 -10.26 1.22
N ASP A 173 -1.62 -9.58 2.19
CA ASP A 173 -1.85 -8.17 2.46
C ASP A 173 -1.36 -7.30 1.29
N GLU A 174 -0.11 -7.45 0.91
CA GLU A 174 0.48 -6.75 -0.24
C GLU A 174 -0.21 -7.11 -1.56
N GLY A 175 -0.61 -8.39 -1.70
CA GLY A 175 -1.30 -8.87 -2.90
C GLY A 175 -2.64 -8.18 -3.12
N ILE A 176 -3.48 -8.10 -2.09
CA ILE A 176 -4.77 -7.40 -2.14
C ILE A 176 -4.55 -5.91 -2.38
N SER A 177 -3.64 -5.30 -1.63
CA SER A 177 -3.36 -3.86 -1.70
C SER A 177 -2.85 -3.46 -3.09
N HIS A 178 -1.88 -4.18 -3.65
CA HIS A 178 -1.37 -3.93 -4.99
C HIS A 178 -2.40 -4.23 -6.08
N PHE A 179 -3.20 -5.30 -5.96
CA PHE A 179 -4.21 -5.62 -6.96
C PHE A 179 -5.28 -4.53 -7.05
N LEU A 180 -5.82 -4.11 -5.90
CA LEU A 180 -6.89 -3.10 -5.86
C LEU A 180 -6.41 -1.69 -6.24
N SER A 181 -5.12 -1.40 -6.09
CA SER A 181 -4.53 -0.08 -6.39
C SER A 181 -3.75 -0.02 -7.70
N HIS A 182 -3.61 -1.13 -8.44
CA HIS A 182 -2.73 -1.19 -9.62
C HIS A 182 -3.12 -0.17 -10.69
N GLN A 183 -4.39 -0.08 -11.00
CA GLN A 183 -5.04 0.94 -11.82
C GLN A 183 -6.56 0.81 -11.72
N GLU A 184 -7.31 1.81 -12.15
CA GLU A 184 -8.77 1.66 -12.33
C GLU A 184 -9.04 0.61 -13.41
N ASP A 185 -10.10 -0.18 -13.22
CA ASP A 185 -10.44 -1.31 -14.09
C ASP A 185 -9.30 -2.34 -14.21
N VAL A 186 -8.76 -2.76 -13.05
CA VAL A 186 -7.62 -3.68 -12.95
C VAL A 186 -7.85 -5.00 -13.70
N LEU A 187 -9.09 -5.45 -13.86
CA LEU A 187 -9.41 -6.68 -14.61
C LEU A 187 -9.19 -6.55 -16.11
N SER A 188 -9.13 -5.33 -16.67
CA SER A 188 -8.87 -5.07 -18.10
C SER A 188 -7.39 -5.14 -18.47
N VAL A 189 -6.49 -5.25 -17.50
CA VAL A 189 -5.05 -5.35 -17.76
C VAL A 189 -4.72 -6.63 -18.51
N GLU A 190 -3.77 -6.55 -19.44
CA GLU A 190 -3.29 -7.73 -20.20
C GLU A 190 -2.38 -8.61 -19.35
N TRP A 191 -2.97 -9.27 -18.33
CA TRP A 191 -2.26 -10.12 -17.36
C TRP A 191 -1.58 -11.35 -17.96
N ASP A 192 -2.00 -11.79 -19.14
CA ASP A 192 -1.51 -13.01 -19.77
C ASP A 192 -0.40 -12.77 -20.79
N SER A 193 0.11 -11.54 -20.92
CA SER A 193 1.27 -11.24 -21.74
C SER A 193 2.50 -12.05 -21.30
N LEU A 194 3.42 -12.32 -22.22
CA LEU A 194 4.63 -13.08 -21.92
C LEU A 194 5.45 -12.46 -20.79
N GLU A 195 5.45 -11.13 -20.71
CA GLU A 195 6.16 -10.41 -19.65
C GLU A 195 5.50 -10.63 -18.30
N MET A 196 4.16 -10.52 -18.20
CA MET A 196 3.42 -10.75 -16.96
C MET A 196 3.55 -12.21 -16.48
N LYS A 197 3.50 -13.18 -17.39
CA LYS A 197 3.75 -14.60 -17.06
C LYS A 197 5.15 -14.80 -16.48
N LYS A 198 6.19 -14.17 -17.04
CA LYS A 198 7.57 -14.24 -16.50
C LYS A 198 7.68 -13.62 -15.10
N ARG A 199 7.01 -12.49 -14.87
CA ARG A 199 6.98 -11.81 -13.57
C ARG A 199 6.27 -12.65 -12.51
N ARG A 200 5.12 -13.24 -12.87
CA ARG A 200 4.36 -14.19 -12.03
C ARG A 200 5.26 -15.36 -11.63
N GLN A 201 5.81 -16.06 -12.61
CA GLN A 201 6.68 -17.22 -12.41
C GLN A 201 7.83 -16.89 -11.44
N LYS A 202 8.58 -15.82 -11.72
CA LYS A 202 9.72 -15.39 -10.89
C LYS A 202 9.32 -15.09 -9.44
N SER A 203 8.14 -14.49 -9.24
CA SER A 203 7.64 -14.15 -7.90
C SER A 203 7.18 -15.39 -7.14
N TYR A 204 6.46 -16.29 -7.80
CA TYR A 204 6.00 -17.56 -7.23
C TYR A 204 7.18 -18.46 -6.84
N GLU A 205 8.21 -18.56 -7.70
CA GLU A 205 9.45 -19.29 -7.40
C GLU A 205 10.09 -18.82 -6.11
N LYS A 206 10.22 -17.51 -5.93
CA LYS A 206 10.81 -16.93 -4.72
C LYS A 206 9.95 -17.19 -3.47
N ILE A 207 8.63 -17.03 -3.57
CA ILE A 207 7.73 -17.31 -2.45
C ILE A 207 7.84 -18.80 -2.06
N CYS A 208 7.74 -19.71 -3.03
CA CYS A 208 7.86 -21.14 -2.78
C CYS A 208 9.23 -21.55 -2.24
N TYR A 209 10.29 -20.88 -2.68
CA TYR A 209 11.65 -21.10 -2.17
C TYR A 209 11.73 -20.75 -0.68
N TYR A 210 11.33 -19.54 -0.29
CA TYR A 210 11.41 -19.09 1.10
C TYR A 210 10.44 -19.82 2.03
N LEU A 211 9.29 -20.29 1.55
CA LEU A 211 8.39 -21.14 2.33
C LEU A 211 8.97 -22.56 2.61
N LYS A 212 10.04 -22.95 1.90
CA LYS A 212 10.77 -24.21 2.13
C LYS A 212 12.08 -23.99 2.90
N HIS A 213 12.56 -22.76 2.96
CA HIS A 213 13.83 -22.36 3.55
C HIS A 213 13.59 -21.17 4.48
N GLU A 214 12.74 -21.37 5.48
CA GLU A 214 12.32 -20.31 6.41
C GLU A 214 13.50 -19.70 7.16
N GLU A 215 14.55 -20.49 7.40
CA GLU A 215 15.79 -20.06 8.04
C GLU A 215 16.58 -18.99 7.24
N GLU A 216 16.27 -18.82 5.96
CA GLU A 216 16.86 -17.78 5.11
C GLU A 216 16.02 -16.48 5.09
N LEU A 217 14.83 -16.46 5.72
CA LEU A 217 14.01 -15.25 5.85
C LEU A 217 14.68 -14.29 6.85
N THR A 218 15.11 -13.17 6.35
CA THR A 218 15.77 -12.09 7.12
C THR A 218 15.06 -10.76 6.85
N ASP A 219 15.34 -9.74 7.65
CA ASP A 219 14.82 -8.38 7.42
C ASP A 219 15.14 -7.87 6.02
N GLU A 220 16.34 -8.19 5.48
CA GLU A 220 16.70 -7.81 4.11
C GLU A 220 15.83 -8.50 3.06
N VAL A 221 15.46 -9.75 3.30
CA VAL A 221 14.57 -10.51 2.41
C VAL A 221 13.17 -9.90 2.45
N TYR A 222 12.64 -9.58 3.64
CA TYR A 222 11.35 -8.93 3.77
C TYR A 222 11.31 -7.54 3.14
N ILE A 223 12.38 -6.74 3.27
CA ILE A 223 12.50 -5.46 2.57
C ILE A 223 12.42 -5.67 1.05
N LYS A 224 13.10 -6.67 0.49
CA LYS A 224 13.04 -7.00 -0.94
C LYS A 224 11.70 -7.61 -1.36
N ALA A 225 10.96 -8.19 -0.42
CA ALA A 225 9.66 -8.81 -0.68
C ALA A 225 8.57 -7.77 -0.98
N ASN A 226 8.63 -6.59 -0.33
CA ASN A 226 7.57 -5.57 -0.40
C ASN A 226 8.06 -4.14 -0.71
N SER A 227 9.38 -3.91 -0.87
CA SER A 227 9.92 -2.56 -1.08
C SER A 227 10.88 -2.50 -2.28
N GLY A 228 11.06 -1.30 -2.86
CA GLY A 228 11.99 -1.05 -3.97
C GLY A 228 11.31 -0.99 -5.33
N VAL A 229 11.96 -1.51 -6.37
CA VAL A 229 11.43 -1.48 -7.75
C VAL A 229 10.16 -2.31 -7.83
N PHE A 230 9.08 -1.72 -8.36
CA PHE A 230 7.72 -2.30 -8.34
C PHE A 230 7.71 -3.80 -8.70
N TRP A 231 8.20 -4.17 -9.88
CA TRP A 231 8.16 -5.56 -10.37
C TRP A 231 9.16 -6.52 -9.72
N GLU A 232 9.97 -6.05 -8.78
CA GLU A 232 10.97 -6.87 -8.07
C GLU A 232 10.53 -7.26 -6.65
N LYS A 233 9.47 -6.65 -6.14
CA LYS A 233 8.83 -6.93 -4.83
C LYS A 233 8.13 -8.29 -4.86
N PHE A 234 8.85 -9.38 -4.66
CA PHE A 234 8.35 -10.70 -5.00
C PHE A 234 7.09 -11.13 -4.22
N ALA A 235 6.94 -10.74 -2.93
CA ALA A 235 5.74 -11.06 -2.17
C ALA A 235 4.53 -10.24 -2.66
N ALA A 236 4.72 -8.93 -2.85
CA ALA A 236 3.69 -8.05 -3.36
C ALA A 236 3.22 -8.44 -4.76
N ILE A 237 4.14 -8.67 -5.69
CA ILE A 237 3.83 -9.05 -7.07
C ILE A 237 3.26 -10.46 -7.14
N GLY A 238 3.84 -11.42 -6.41
CA GLY A 238 3.29 -12.77 -6.34
C GLY A 238 1.90 -12.78 -5.71
N GLY A 239 1.69 -12.05 -4.63
CA GLY A 239 0.38 -11.86 -4.02
C GLY A 239 -0.65 -11.27 -4.98
N MET A 240 -0.29 -10.22 -5.71
CA MET A 240 -1.16 -9.58 -6.71
C MET A 240 -1.60 -10.57 -7.80
N PHE A 241 -0.69 -11.39 -8.33
CA PHE A 241 -1.04 -12.43 -9.30
C PHE A 241 -1.90 -13.54 -8.67
N ALA A 242 -1.62 -13.95 -7.44
CA ALA A 242 -2.42 -14.96 -6.75
C ALA A 242 -3.85 -14.48 -6.44
N VAL A 243 -4.03 -13.19 -6.12
CA VAL A 243 -5.35 -12.54 -5.98
C VAL A 243 -6.11 -12.56 -7.32
N LEU A 244 -5.44 -12.28 -8.44
CA LEU A 244 -6.04 -12.40 -9.78
C LEU A 244 -6.44 -13.84 -10.09
N ASP A 245 -5.58 -14.81 -9.79
CA ASP A 245 -5.83 -16.23 -10.05
C ASP A 245 -6.97 -16.75 -9.18
N TYR A 246 -7.06 -16.32 -7.92
CA TYR A 246 -8.21 -16.56 -7.06
C TYR A 246 -9.51 -16.05 -7.70
N TYR A 247 -9.52 -14.79 -8.17
CA TYR A 247 -10.70 -14.20 -8.81
C TYR A 247 -11.12 -15.00 -10.05
N ARG A 248 -10.16 -15.40 -10.90
CA ARG A 248 -10.44 -16.20 -12.11
C ARG A 248 -11.06 -17.55 -11.79
N ALA A 249 -10.65 -18.16 -10.68
CA ALA A 249 -11.18 -19.46 -10.25
C ALA A 249 -12.52 -19.35 -9.54
N ALA A 250 -12.69 -18.36 -8.67
CA ALA A 250 -13.89 -18.19 -7.85
C ALA A 250 -14.99 -17.34 -8.51
N GLY A 251 -14.63 -16.46 -9.44
CA GLY A 251 -15.53 -15.51 -10.09
C GLY A 251 -15.91 -14.29 -9.23
N SER A 252 -15.44 -14.23 -7.98
CA SER A 252 -15.63 -13.08 -7.07
C SER A 252 -14.63 -13.09 -5.91
N PHE A 253 -14.54 -11.99 -5.17
CA PHE A 253 -13.71 -11.88 -3.95
C PHE A 253 -14.50 -12.04 -2.63
N ASN A 254 -15.81 -12.30 -2.67
CA ASN A 254 -16.65 -12.26 -1.47
C ASN A 254 -16.16 -13.14 -0.31
N GLU A 255 -15.46 -14.23 -0.60
CA GLU A 255 -14.94 -15.16 0.41
C GLU A 255 -13.43 -15.00 0.68
N LEU A 256 -12.71 -14.19 -0.11
CA LEU A 256 -11.25 -14.09 -0.05
C LEU A 256 -10.77 -13.71 1.36
N LEU A 257 -11.34 -12.64 1.89
CA LEU A 257 -10.93 -12.14 3.21
C LEU A 257 -11.30 -13.12 4.33
N ALA A 258 -12.46 -13.79 4.24
CA ALA A 258 -12.90 -14.78 5.24
C ALA A 258 -12.03 -16.05 5.23
N GLN A 259 -11.56 -16.49 4.06
CA GLN A 259 -10.65 -17.62 3.92
C GLN A 259 -9.23 -17.35 4.43
N GLY A 260 -8.82 -16.08 4.44
CA GLY A 260 -7.59 -15.62 5.06
C GLY A 260 -6.30 -15.86 4.26
N PRO A 261 -5.14 -15.51 4.85
CA PRO A 261 -3.88 -15.44 4.14
C PRO A 261 -3.47 -16.70 3.38
N SER A 262 -3.71 -17.88 3.93
CA SER A 262 -3.34 -19.16 3.31
C SER A 262 -4.16 -19.50 2.05
N SER A 263 -5.27 -18.81 1.79
CA SER A 263 -6.14 -19.05 0.62
C SER A 263 -5.45 -18.80 -0.72
N LEU A 264 -4.40 -18.00 -0.76
CA LEU A 264 -3.63 -17.72 -1.98
C LEU A 264 -2.56 -18.79 -2.29
N LEU A 265 -2.16 -19.61 -1.30
CA LEU A 265 -1.08 -20.60 -1.47
C LEU A 265 -1.34 -21.66 -2.57
N PRO A 266 -2.56 -22.19 -2.75
CA PRO A 266 -2.83 -23.12 -3.83
C PRO A 266 -2.48 -22.54 -5.20
N PHE A 267 -2.89 -21.30 -5.48
CA PHE A 267 -2.63 -20.60 -6.75
C PHE A 267 -1.14 -20.36 -7.01
N ILE A 268 -0.39 -20.01 -5.95
CA ILE A 268 1.07 -19.84 -6.04
C ILE A 268 1.75 -21.18 -6.37
N LYS A 269 1.32 -22.30 -5.75
CA LYS A 269 1.90 -23.63 -5.96
C LYS A 269 1.53 -24.21 -7.34
N GLU A 270 0.30 -24.03 -7.77
CA GLU A 270 -0.19 -24.51 -9.08
C GLU A 270 0.48 -23.73 -10.22
N GLY A 271 0.60 -22.40 -10.10
CA GLY A 271 1.27 -21.57 -11.10
C GLY A 271 2.77 -21.83 -11.26
N MET A 272 3.36 -22.67 -10.39
CA MET A 272 4.72 -23.21 -10.54
C MET A 272 4.79 -24.44 -11.46
N ALA A 273 3.66 -25.09 -11.72
CA ALA A 273 3.61 -26.34 -12.51
C ALA A 273 3.32 -26.10 -14.01
N GLU A 274 2.99 -24.86 -14.38
CA GLU A 274 2.78 -24.42 -15.77
C GLU A 274 4.08 -23.87 -16.40
#